data_b8744f0dcf04ec4cfb02bc8ba4daf3f5
#
_entry.id   b8744f0dcf04ec4cfb02bc8ba4daf3f5
#
_cell.length_a   1.000
_cell.length_b   1.000
_cell.length_c   1.000
_cell.angle_alpha   90.00
_cell.angle_beta   90.00
_cell.angle_gamma   90.00
#
_symmetry.space_group_name_H-M   'P 1'
#
loop_
_entity.id
_entity.type
_entity.pdbx_description
1 polymer ?
#
loop_
_entity_poly.entity_id
_entity_poly.type
_entity_poly.pdbx_seq_one_letter_code
_entity_poly.pdbx_strand_id
1 'polypeptide(L)'
;KGTAEAAEKATRLIFDNILTAYENGKDLKARENMLVASYLAGIAFTRAYVGYVHAIAHNLGGMYGTPHGLANAVILPYVLEYYGSTAAAPLAKLADIAGLETSGMNDAQKAALFIEKIKEFNRKMNIPEHLEILEKDIPTIAKRALREGNPLYPVPKIMDYDDCVSVIKRIAK
;
A
#
# COMPACT_ATOMS: atom_id res chain seq x y z
N LYS A 1 13.35 7.96 14.97
CA LYS A 1 13.41 9.21 14.16
C LYS A 1 13.75 8.90 12.69
N GLY A 2 14.87 8.30 12.36
CA GLY A 2 15.31 8.12 10.97
C GLY A 2 14.39 7.27 10.08
N THR A 3 13.60 6.34 10.65
CA THR A 3 12.65 5.50 9.91
C THR A 3 11.47 6.29 9.36
N ALA A 4 10.87 7.16 10.20
CA ALA A 4 9.77 8.00 9.77
C ALA A 4 10.22 9.03 8.73
N GLU A 5 11.37 9.67 8.92
CA GLU A 5 11.95 10.62 7.97
C GLU A 5 12.23 9.96 6.61
N ALA A 6 12.73 8.70 6.61
CA ALA A 6 12.95 7.95 5.38
C ALA A 6 11.63 7.63 4.66
N ALA A 7 10.59 7.21 5.39
CA ALA A 7 9.28 6.94 4.84
C ALA A 7 8.61 8.20 4.24
N GLU A 8 8.68 9.31 4.96
CA GLU A 8 8.15 10.61 4.54
C GLU A 8 8.82 11.10 3.25
N LYS A 9 10.15 11.04 3.19
CA LYS A 9 10.90 11.42 1.99
C LYS A 9 10.63 10.49 0.83
N ALA A 10 10.52 9.17 1.07
CA ALA A 10 10.14 8.21 0.04
C ALA A 10 8.76 8.53 -0.53
N THR A 11 7.76 8.78 0.33
CA THR A 11 6.40 9.14 -0.10
C THR A 11 6.41 10.39 -0.99
N ARG A 12 7.10 11.45 -0.58
CA ARG A 12 7.21 12.67 -1.40
C ARG A 12 7.80 12.40 -2.77
N LEU A 13 8.93 11.70 -2.81
CA LEU A 13 9.60 11.36 -4.08
C LEU A 13 8.72 10.50 -4.99
N ILE A 14 7.97 9.54 -4.43
CA ILE A 14 7.04 8.69 -5.19
C ILE A 14 5.94 9.55 -5.81
N PHE A 15 5.27 10.36 -5.00
CA PHE A 15 4.14 11.17 -5.46
C PHE A 15 4.55 12.20 -6.53
N ASP A 16 5.75 12.76 -6.44
CA ASP A 16 6.26 13.72 -7.40
C ASP A 16 6.74 13.07 -8.73
N ASN A 17 7.10 11.78 -8.74
CA ASN A 17 7.85 11.22 -9.89
C ASN A 17 7.26 9.95 -10.50
N ILE A 18 6.36 9.21 -9.81
CA ILE A 18 5.95 7.86 -10.26
C ILE A 18 5.28 7.89 -11.63
N LEU A 19 4.39 8.85 -11.89
CA LEU A 19 3.71 8.96 -13.18
C LEU A 19 4.69 9.36 -14.29
N THR A 20 5.55 10.33 -14.04
CA THR A 20 6.58 10.73 -15.03
C THR A 20 7.50 9.55 -15.37
N ALA A 21 7.93 8.79 -14.36
CA ALA A 21 8.78 7.61 -14.58
C ALA A 21 8.05 6.49 -15.34
N TYR A 22 6.74 6.35 -15.14
CA TYR A 22 5.90 5.38 -15.85
C TYR A 22 5.66 5.81 -17.31
N GLU A 23 5.26 7.05 -17.55
CA GLU A 23 4.94 7.58 -18.87
C GLU A 23 6.18 7.77 -19.75
N ASN A 24 7.30 8.18 -19.16
CA ASN A 24 8.56 8.40 -19.83
C ASN A 24 9.72 7.68 -19.13
N GLY A 25 9.91 6.42 -19.45
CA GLY A 25 11.00 5.60 -18.91
C GLY A 25 12.42 6.10 -19.27
N LYS A 26 12.57 7.13 -20.13
CA LYS A 26 13.84 7.77 -20.46
C LYS A 26 14.13 9.01 -19.63
N ASP A 27 13.19 9.48 -18.81
CA ASP A 27 13.41 10.57 -17.86
C ASP A 27 14.34 10.10 -16.73
N LEU A 28 15.63 10.35 -16.89
CA LEU A 28 16.65 9.90 -15.95
C LEU A 28 16.45 10.50 -14.56
N LYS A 29 15.91 11.75 -14.47
CA LYS A 29 15.69 12.38 -13.17
C LYS A 29 14.54 11.74 -12.41
N ALA A 30 13.42 11.49 -13.07
CA ALA A 30 12.31 10.78 -12.46
C ALA A 30 12.72 9.36 -12.03
N ARG A 31 13.47 8.64 -12.86
CA ARG A 31 13.99 7.29 -12.55
C ARG A 31 14.96 7.29 -11.36
N GLU A 32 15.89 8.26 -11.31
CA GLU A 32 16.80 8.44 -10.17
C GLU A 32 16.01 8.67 -8.87
N ASN A 33 15.03 9.59 -8.92
CA ASN A 33 14.18 9.89 -7.77
C ASN A 33 13.40 8.65 -7.30
N MET A 34 12.86 7.85 -8.22
CA MET A 34 12.17 6.59 -7.88
C MET A 34 13.13 5.55 -7.28
N LEU A 35 14.38 5.45 -7.77
CA LEU A 35 15.38 4.57 -7.19
C LEU A 35 15.75 4.99 -5.76
N VAL A 36 15.95 6.29 -5.54
CA VAL A 36 16.19 6.84 -4.19
C VAL A 36 14.98 6.61 -3.28
N ALA A 37 13.76 6.78 -3.78
CA ALA A 37 12.54 6.51 -3.03
C ALA A 37 12.43 5.04 -2.61
N SER A 38 12.74 4.11 -3.52
CA SER A 38 12.77 2.67 -3.24
C SER A 38 13.80 2.34 -2.14
N TYR A 39 14.99 2.89 -2.20
CA TYR A 39 16.02 2.71 -1.17
C TYR A 39 15.56 3.23 0.20
N LEU A 40 14.99 4.45 0.25
CA LEU A 40 14.47 5.04 1.49
C LEU A 40 13.30 4.23 2.07
N ALA A 41 12.39 3.75 1.22
CA ALA A 41 11.32 2.85 1.65
C ALA A 41 11.89 1.56 2.24
N GLY A 42 12.94 1.00 1.62
CA GLY A 42 13.68 -0.15 2.14
C GLY A 42 14.23 0.08 3.56
N ILE A 43 14.87 1.23 3.81
CA ILE A 43 15.32 1.63 5.14
C ILE A 43 14.16 1.69 6.13
N ALA A 44 13.02 2.25 5.70
CA ALA A 44 11.86 2.40 6.56
C ALA A 44 11.30 1.02 6.98
N PHE A 45 10.94 0.15 6.04
CA PHE A 45 10.29 -1.11 6.38
C PHE A 45 11.25 -2.17 6.97
N THR A 46 12.55 -2.10 6.74
CA THR A 46 13.52 -3.00 7.40
C THR A 46 13.45 -2.90 8.93
N ARG A 47 13.09 -1.74 9.46
CA ARG A 47 12.96 -1.51 10.91
C ARG A 47 11.52 -1.50 11.41
N ALA A 48 10.59 -1.07 10.56
CA ALA A 48 9.18 -0.95 10.92
C ALA A 48 8.36 -2.19 10.56
N TYR A 49 8.99 -3.15 9.89
CA TYR A 49 8.35 -4.33 9.29
C TYR A 49 7.35 -3.94 8.19
N VAL A 50 6.69 -4.95 7.67
CA VAL A 50 5.58 -4.84 6.71
C VAL A 50 4.25 -5.13 7.42
N GLY A 51 3.15 -5.28 6.69
CA GLY A 51 1.84 -5.52 7.28
C GLY A 51 0.99 -6.44 6.43
N TYR A 52 -0.34 -6.36 6.60
CA TYR A 52 -1.28 -7.24 5.92
C TYR A 52 -1.27 -7.13 4.39
N VAL A 53 -0.88 -5.97 3.84
CA VAL A 53 -0.67 -5.84 2.39
C VAL A 53 0.31 -6.90 1.91
N HIS A 54 1.47 -7.01 2.52
CA HIS A 54 2.49 -7.99 2.17
C HIS A 54 2.08 -9.40 2.53
N ALA A 55 1.48 -9.61 3.70
CA ALA A 55 1.02 -10.93 4.13
C ALA A 55 0.01 -11.55 3.16
N ILE A 56 -0.89 -10.75 2.58
CA ILE A 56 -1.82 -11.20 1.54
C ILE A 56 -1.08 -11.37 0.21
N ALA A 57 -0.24 -10.41 -0.18
CA ALA A 57 0.50 -10.43 -1.45
C ALA A 57 1.44 -11.63 -1.59
N HIS A 58 2.10 -12.05 -0.51
CA HIS A 58 2.97 -13.24 -0.51
C HIS A 58 2.19 -14.52 -0.87
N ASN A 59 0.96 -14.64 -0.38
CA ASN A 59 0.10 -15.77 -0.73
C ASN A 59 -0.32 -15.75 -2.20
N LEU A 60 -0.64 -14.57 -2.75
CA LEU A 60 -0.99 -14.45 -4.16
C LEU A 60 0.22 -14.74 -5.06
N GLY A 61 1.41 -14.28 -4.67
CA GLY A 61 2.65 -14.65 -5.35
C GLY A 61 2.92 -16.14 -5.34
N GLY A 62 2.76 -16.78 -4.17
CA GLY A 62 3.01 -18.23 -4.03
C GLY A 62 1.97 -19.13 -4.66
N MET A 63 0.71 -18.73 -4.72
CA MET A 63 -0.38 -19.57 -5.25
C MET A 63 -0.68 -19.32 -6.73
N TYR A 64 -0.56 -18.08 -7.19
CA TYR A 64 -0.96 -17.68 -8.55
C TYR A 64 0.20 -17.13 -9.39
N GLY A 65 1.41 -17.00 -8.82
CA GLY A 65 2.52 -16.36 -9.52
C GLY A 65 2.32 -14.86 -9.75
N THR A 66 1.41 -14.22 -9.02
CA THR A 66 1.14 -12.79 -9.17
C THR A 66 2.41 -11.99 -8.84
N PRO A 67 2.87 -11.09 -9.73
CA PRO A 67 4.04 -10.26 -9.46
C PRO A 67 3.89 -9.49 -8.15
N HIS A 68 4.91 -9.54 -7.30
CA HIS A 68 4.86 -9.00 -5.94
C HIS A 68 4.42 -7.53 -5.88
N GLY A 69 5.00 -6.67 -6.73
CA GLY A 69 4.63 -5.25 -6.78
C GLY A 69 3.18 -5.03 -7.21
N LEU A 70 2.70 -5.83 -8.18
CA LEU A 70 1.32 -5.77 -8.65
C LEU A 70 0.34 -6.15 -7.52
N ALA A 71 0.60 -7.27 -6.84
CA ALA A 71 -0.24 -7.69 -5.71
C ALA A 71 -0.31 -6.61 -4.63
N ASN A 72 0.85 -6.07 -4.22
CA ASN A 72 0.88 -5.00 -3.22
C ASN A 72 0.11 -3.75 -3.67
N ALA A 73 0.25 -3.32 -4.92
CA ALA A 73 -0.42 -2.12 -5.44
C ALA A 73 -1.95 -2.26 -5.44
N VAL A 74 -2.47 -3.46 -5.78
CA VAL A 74 -3.92 -3.74 -5.76
C VAL A 74 -4.44 -3.81 -4.33
N ILE A 75 -3.73 -4.48 -3.42
CA ILE A 75 -4.19 -4.72 -2.04
C ILE A 75 -4.13 -3.44 -1.19
N LEU A 76 -3.12 -2.58 -1.42
CA LEU A 76 -2.79 -1.44 -0.55
C LEU A 76 -4.00 -0.55 -0.21
N PRO A 77 -4.78 -0.01 -1.15
CA PRO A 77 -5.88 0.89 -0.82
C PRO A 77 -6.94 0.22 0.06
N TYR A 78 -7.23 -1.05 -0.15
CA TYR A 78 -8.25 -1.79 0.62
C TYR A 78 -7.83 -2.06 2.06
N VAL A 79 -6.56 -2.35 2.30
CA VAL A 79 -6.02 -2.52 3.65
C VAL A 79 -5.95 -1.18 4.38
N LEU A 80 -5.60 -0.08 3.69
CA LEU A 80 -5.64 1.26 4.29
C LEU A 80 -7.06 1.67 4.69
N GLU A 81 -8.05 1.37 3.85
CA GLU A 81 -9.47 1.59 4.18
C GLU A 81 -9.92 0.75 5.39
N TYR A 82 -9.46 -0.51 5.48
CA TYR A 82 -9.73 -1.37 6.63
C TYR A 82 -9.20 -0.78 7.93
N TYR A 83 -8.01 -0.19 7.92
CA TYR A 83 -7.46 0.47 9.11
C TYR A 83 -8.31 1.67 9.57
N GLY A 84 -8.97 2.36 8.66
CA GLY A 84 -9.93 3.41 8.97
C GLY A 84 -9.37 4.48 9.91
N SER A 85 -10.10 4.79 10.97
CA SER A 85 -9.73 5.84 11.93
C SER A 85 -8.41 5.58 12.67
N THR A 86 -7.99 4.30 12.82
CA THR A 86 -6.72 3.98 13.50
C THR A 86 -5.48 4.43 12.72
N ALA A 87 -5.60 4.59 11.40
CA ALA A 87 -4.54 5.08 10.55
C ALA A 87 -4.77 6.51 10.03
N ALA A 88 -5.86 7.19 10.45
CA ALA A 88 -6.23 8.48 9.88
C ALA A 88 -5.16 9.55 10.08
N ALA A 89 -4.65 9.75 11.30
CA ALA A 89 -3.64 10.78 11.56
C ALA A 89 -2.30 10.55 10.80
N PRO A 90 -1.70 9.34 10.80
CA PRO A 90 -0.49 9.12 10.00
C PRO A 90 -0.75 9.25 8.48
N LEU A 91 -1.89 8.82 7.96
CA LEU A 91 -2.24 8.99 6.54
C LEU A 91 -2.49 10.45 6.19
N ALA A 92 -3.11 11.23 7.08
CA ALA A 92 -3.28 12.68 6.91
C ALA A 92 -1.93 13.38 6.79
N LYS A 93 -0.96 13.02 7.64
CA LYS A 93 0.40 13.53 7.54
C LYS A 93 1.06 13.19 6.21
N LEU A 94 0.87 11.97 5.71
CA LEU A 94 1.39 11.56 4.41
C LEU A 94 0.72 12.32 3.25
N ALA A 95 -0.57 12.65 3.35
CA ALA A 95 -1.27 13.49 2.38
C ALA A 95 -0.63 14.90 2.29
N ASP A 96 -0.34 15.52 3.43
CA ASP A 96 0.34 16.82 3.48
C ASP A 96 1.76 16.74 2.89
N ILE A 97 2.52 15.70 3.23
CA ILE A 97 3.87 15.43 2.71
C ILE A 97 3.84 15.18 1.20
N ALA A 98 2.86 14.45 0.70
CA ALA A 98 2.65 14.20 -0.71
C ALA A 98 2.26 15.47 -1.50
N GLY A 99 2.02 16.58 -0.83
CA GLY A 99 1.64 17.86 -1.44
C GLY A 99 0.22 17.87 -2.00
N LEU A 100 -0.67 17.07 -1.43
CA LEU A 100 -2.08 17.09 -1.80
C LEU A 100 -2.75 18.37 -1.27
N GLU A 101 -3.80 18.84 -1.95
CA GLU A 101 -4.58 19.99 -1.48
C GLU A 101 -5.45 19.55 -0.30
N THR A 102 -5.00 19.87 0.90
CA THR A 102 -5.62 19.42 2.16
C THR A 102 -6.18 20.56 3.01
N SER A 103 -6.22 21.78 2.47
CA SER A 103 -6.69 22.97 3.18
C SER A 103 -8.11 22.79 3.70
N GLY A 104 -8.32 23.06 4.99
CA GLY A 104 -9.63 22.94 5.64
C GLY A 104 -10.10 21.50 5.92
N MET A 105 -9.31 20.47 5.60
CA MET A 105 -9.66 19.06 5.82
C MET A 105 -9.23 18.59 7.22
N ASN A 106 -10.08 17.77 7.84
CA ASN A 106 -9.69 17.00 9.03
C ASN A 106 -8.89 15.75 8.65
N ASP A 107 -8.30 15.05 9.65
CA ASP A 107 -7.45 13.87 9.41
C ASP A 107 -8.14 12.76 8.62
N ALA A 108 -9.42 12.49 8.88
CA ALA A 108 -10.17 11.46 8.17
C ALA A 108 -10.36 11.81 6.69
N GLN A 109 -10.61 13.09 6.38
CA GLN A 109 -10.74 13.58 5.01
C GLN A 109 -9.41 13.53 4.26
N LYS A 110 -8.31 13.94 4.92
CA LYS A 110 -6.96 13.86 4.35
C LYS A 110 -6.55 12.41 4.08
N ALA A 111 -6.84 11.49 5.02
CA ALA A 111 -6.56 10.06 4.86
C ALA A 111 -7.33 9.47 3.66
N ALA A 112 -8.62 9.80 3.53
CA ALA A 112 -9.43 9.37 2.39
C ALA A 112 -8.88 9.92 1.06
N LEU A 113 -8.48 11.19 1.03
CA LEU A 113 -7.85 11.81 -0.14
C LEU A 113 -6.54 11.10 -0.53
N PHE A 114 -5.71 10.76 0.46
CA PHE A 114 -4.46 10.03 0.22
C PHE A 114 -4.71 8.64 -0.39
N ILE A 115 -5.68 7.90 0.15
CA ILE A 115 -6.06 6.57 -0.37
C ILE A 115 -6.62 6.69 -1.79
N GLU A 116 -7.48 7.67 -2.04
CA GLU A 116 -8.03 7.89 -3.39
C GLU A 116 -6.94 8.26 -4.40
N LYS A 117 -5.92 9.03 -3.98
CA LYS A 117 -4.78 9.34 -4.83
C LYS A 117 -3.96 8.10 -5.20
N ILE A 118 -3.81 7.14 -4.30
CA ILE A 118 -3.19 5.84 -4.61
C ILE A 118 -4.01 5.09 -5.65
N LYS A 119 -5.34 5.04 -5.51
CA LYS A 119 -6.23 4.44 -6.52
C LYS A 119 -6.14 5.14 -7.87
N GLU A 120 -6.05 6.47 -7.88
CA GLU A 120 -5.85 7.25 -9.10
C GLU A 120 -4.53 6.85 -9.79
N PHE A 121 -3.42 6.71 -9.03
CA PHE A 121 -2.16 6.24 -9.58
C PHE A 121 -2.28 4.84 -10.18
N ASN A 122 -2.94 3.91 -9.49
CA ASN A 122 -3.18 2.57 -10.01
C ASN A 122 -3.91 2.63 -11.36
N ARG A 123 -5.01 3.40 -11.46
CA ARG A 123 -5.75 3.57 -12.71
C ARG A 123 -4.88 4.16 -13.83
N LYS A 124 -4.10 5.20 -13.54
CA LYS A 124 -3.22 5.87 -14.53
C LYS A 124 -2.09 4.97 -15.02
N MET A 125 -1.64 4.04 -14.17
CA MET A 125 -0.59 3.08 -14.53
C MET A 125 -1.14 1.75 -15.07
N ASN A 126 -2.44 1.66 -15.35
CA ASN A 126 -3.12 0.45 -15.83
C ASN A 126 -2.97 -0.74 -14.89
N ILE A 127 -2.83 -0.49 -13.57
CA ILE A 127 -2.88 -1.53 -12.56
C ILE A 127 -4.35 -1.94 -12.38
N PRO A 128 -4.69 -3.24 -12.47
CA PRO A 128 -6.06 -3.69 -12.36
C PRO A 128 -6.62 -3.42 -10.96
N GLU A 129 -7.93 -3.17 -10.87
CA GLU A 129 -8.61 -2.99 -9.59
C GLU A 129 -8.75 -4.31 -8.82
N HIS A 130 -8.85 -5.43 -9.54
CA HIS A 130 -9.03 -6.77 -8.98
C HIS A 130 -8.01 -7.75 -9.55
N LEU A 131 -7.78 -8.84 -8.81
CA LEU A 131 -6.92 -9.95 -9.20
C LEU A 131 -7.75 -11.22 -9.36
N GLU A 132 -7.31 -12.12 -10.23
CA GLU A 132 -7.92 -13.45 -10.40
C GLU A 132 -7.62 -14.31 -9.16
N ILE A 133 -8.61 -14.43 -8.27
CA ILE A 133 -8.53 -15.21 -7.04
C ILE A 133 -9.72 -16.15 -6.99
N LEU A 134 -9.47 -17.46 -6.92
CA LEU A 134 -10.53 -18.43 -6.83
C LEU A 134 -11.20 -18.38 -5.44
N GLU A 135 -12.52 -18.32 -5.41
CA GLU A 135 -13.29 -18.22 -4.15
C GLU A 135 -12.91 -19.34 -3.15
N LYS A 136 -12.69 -20.57 -3.65
CA LYS A 136 -12.27 -21.72 -2.83
C LYS A 136 -10.93 -21.53 -2.11
N ASP A 137 -10.08 -20.63 -2.61
CA ASP A 137 -8.73 -20.41 -2.08
C ASP A 137 -8.70 -19.28 -1.03
N ILE A 138 -9.72 -18.41 -1.00
CA ILE A 138 -9.83 -17.29 -0.06
C ILE A 138 -9.62 -17.71 1.39
N PRO A 139 -10.26 -18.80 1.88
CA PRO A 139 -10.05 -19.26 3.26
C PRO A 139 -8.60 -19.64 3.55
N THR A 140 -7.90 -20.21 2.59
CA THR A 140 -6.50 -20.62 2.73
C THR A 140 -5.58 -19.40 2.75
N ILE A 141 -5.82 -18.44 1.84
CA ILE A 141 -5.07 -17.18 1.77
C ILE A 141 -5.23 -16.41 3.10
N ALA A 142 -6.46 -16.25 3.59
CA ALA A 142 -6.73 -15.53 4.83
C ALA A 142 -6.00 -16.17 6.03
N LYS A 143 -6.09 -17.49 6.20
CA LYS A 143 -5.41 -18.20 7.30
C LYS A 143 -3.90 -18.03 7.24
N ARG A 144 -3.29 -18.13 6.06
CA ARG A 144 -1.84 -17.97 5.87
C ARG A 144 -1.40 -16.54 6.11
N ALA A 145 -2.13 -15.56 5.57
CA ALA A 145 -1.83 -14.14 5.75
C ALA A 145 -1.90 -13.73 7.24
N LEU A 146 -2.93 -14.19 7.96
CA LEU A 146 -3.04 -13.93 9.40
C LEU A 146 -1.96 -14.63 10.22
N ARG A 147 -1.57 -15.85 9.86
CA ARG A 147 -0.47 -16.57 10.52
C ARG A 147 0.87 -15.85 10.32
N GLU A 148 1.08 -15.23 9.18
CA GLU A 148 2.26 -14.41 8.90
C GLU A 148 2.20 -13.07 9.63
N GLY A 149 1.05 -12.39 9.56
CA GLY A 149 0.89 -11.04 10.10
C GLY A 149 0.77 -10.99 11.62
N ASN A 150 0.13 -11.98 12.24
CA ASN A 150 -0.13 -12.00 13.68
C ASN A 150 0.74 -13.04 14.39
N PRO A 151 1.45 -12.68 15.47
CA PRO A 151 1.58 -11.35 16.07
C PRO A 151 2.81 -10.56 15.58
N LEU A 152 3.45 -10.95 14.46
CA LEU A 152 4.79 -10.48 14.07
C LEU A 152 4.81 -9.05 13.55
N TYR A 153 3.75 -8.62 12.86
CA TYR A 153 3.74 -7.30 12.22
C TYR A 153 3.07 -6.24 13.09
N PRO A 154 3.72 -5.08 13.27
CA PRO A 154 3.16 -3.97 14.03
C PRO A 154 2.10 -3.21 13.20
N VAL A 155 0.89 -3.73 13.17
CA VAL A 155 -0.21 -3.18 12.38
C VAL A 155 -1.06 -2.20 13.19
N PRO A 156 -1.63 -1.14 12.57
CA PRO A 156 -2.47 -0.16 13.26
C PRO A 156 -3.74 -0.76 13.87
N LYS A 157 -4.30 -1.79 13.24
CA LYS A 157 -5.49 -2.51 13.67
C LYS A 157 -5.30 -3.98 13.36
N ILE A 158 -5.48 -4.85 14.38
CA ILE A 158 -5.37 -6.29 14.21
C ILE A 158 -6.58 -6.79 13.41
N MET A 159 -6.29 -7.58 12.37
CA MET A 159 -7.27 -8.19 11.48
C MET A 159 -7.64 -9.57 12.02
N ASP A 160 -8.92 -9.85 12.14
CA ASP A 160 -9.43 -11.19 12.37
C ASP A 160 -9.65 -11.95 11.05
N TYR A 161 -10.21 -13.17 11.15
CA TYR A 161 -10.41 -14.00 9.98
C TYR A 161 -11.44 -13.41 9.01
N ASP A 162 -12.56 -12.91 9.53
CA ASP A 162 -13.66 -12.38 8.72
C ASP A 162 -13.26 -11.05 8.08
N ASP A 163 -12.52 -10.21 8.79
CA ASP A 163 -11.89 -9.00 8.26
C ASP A 163 -10.99 -9.34 7.07
N CYS A 164 -10.10 -10.33 7.23
CA CYS A 164 -9.15 -10.74 6.19
C CYS A 164 -9.87 -11.29 4.96
N VAL A 165 -10.87 -12.16 5.16
CA VAL A 165 -11.73 -12.68 4.09
C VAL A 165 -12.44 -11.53 3.37
N SER A 166 -12.98 -10.56 4.10
CA SER A 166 -13.66 -9.39 3.52
C SER A 166 -12.73 -8.57 2.63
N VAL A 167 -11.51 -8.30 3.10
CA VAL A 167 -10.49 -7.58 2.29
C VAL A 167 -10.14 -8.38 1.03
N ILE A 168 -9.90 -9.70 1.16
CA ILE A 168 -9.55 -10.54 0.01
C ILE A 168 -10.69 -10.60 -1.02
N LYS A 169 -11.94 -10.71 -0.58
CA LYS A 169 -13.11 -10.68 -1.47
C LYS A 169 -13.24 -9.37 -2.26
N ARG A 170 -12.84 -8.25 -1.67
CA ARG A 170 -12.89 -6.94 -2.35
C ARG A 170 -11.85 -6.80 -3.46
N ILE A 171 -10.75 -7.54 -3.39
CA ILE A 171 -9.70 -7.54 -4.40
C ILE A 171 -9.83 -8.72 -5.39
N ALA A 172 -10.71 -9.67 -5.11
CA ALA A 172 -11.00 -10.79 -6.02
C ALA A 172 -11.94 -10.34 -7.13
N LYS A 173 -11.72 -10.92 -8.33
CA LYS A 173 -12.58 -10.74 -9.51
C LYS A 173 -13.54 -11.91 -9.60
#